data_f832b4f66a2287012420d2c3653bcf83
#
_entry.id   f832b4f66a2287012420d2c3653bcf83
#
_cell.length_a   1.000
_cell.length_b   1.000
_cell.length_c   1.000
_cell.angle_alpha   90.00
_cell.angle_beta   90.00
_cell.angle_gamma   90.00
#
_symmetry.space_group_name_H-M   'P 1'
#
loop_
_entity.id
_entity.type
_entity.pdbx_description
1 polymer ?
#
loop_
_entity_poly.entity_id
_entity_poly.type
_entity_poly.pdbx_seq_one_letter_code
_entity_poly.pdbx_strand_id
1 'polypeptide(L)'
;AAQATTLALNYKALTDLSAIFAKAEYSYSIRGISPVINEKDTTMKLLAARHPLLDKEKVVPVTVTLGGKNSVLVITGPNTGGKTVALKTLGLFVLMNQSGIEIPCDFGSSLPVFDAVLPDIGDEQSIEQSLSTFSSHMVNIVTIIEQTTNRSLCLFDELGAGTDPTEGAALAIAIIEEEKKNGAVVAATTHYAEIKQYALETEGVINASCEFDVETLKPTYRLIVGLPGKSNAFAI
;
A
#
# COMPACT_ATOMS: atom_id res chain seq x y z
N ALA A 1 -35.57 21.80 30.12
CA ALA A 1 -34.21 22.20 29.68
C ALA A 1 -33.12 21.32 30.31
N ALA A 2 -33.08 21.13 31.65
CA ALA A 2 -32.04 20.31 32.33
C ALA A 2 -31.99 18.83 31.84
N GLN A 3 -33.14 18.20 31.63
CA GLN A 3 -33.19 16.82 31.10
C GLN A 3 -32.68 16.68 29.66
N ALA A 4 -32.84 17.71 28.81
CA ALA A 4 -32.35 17.68 27.46
C ALA A 4 -30.81 17.60 27.38
N THR A 5 -30.12 18.33 28.28
CA THR A 5 -28.65 18.27 28.37
C THR A 5 -28.15 16.89 28.79
N THR A 6 -28.80 16.31 29.81
CA THR A 6 -28.47 14.95 30.29
C THR A 6 -28.72 13.89 29.22
N LEU A 7 -29.82 13.98 28.49
CA LEU A 7 -30.12 13.08 27.36
C LEU A 7 -29.09 13.20 26.24
N ALA A 8 -28.66 14.43 25.90
CA ALA A 8 -27.62 14.64 24.86
C ALA A 8 -26.26 14.04 25.31
N LEU A 9 -25.88 14.21 26.56
CA LEU A 9 -24.65 13.61 27.12
C LEU A 9 -24.72 12.08 27.09
N ASN A 10 -25.85 11.51 27.53
CA ASN A 10 -26.03 10.05 27.52
C ASN A 10 -26.02 9.50 26.09
N TYR A 11 -26.67 10.17 25.12
CA TYR A 11 -26.65 9.80 23.71
C TYR A 11 -25.24 9.79 23.15
N LYS A 12 -24.44 10.84 23.41
CA LYS A 12 -23.05 10.90 23.02
C LYS A 12 -22.24 9.74 23.62
N ALA A 13 -22.36 9.50 24.94
CA ALA A 13 -21.64 8.41 25.57
C ALA A 13 -22.01 7.03 25.00
N LEU A 14 -23.27 6.78 24.68
CA LEU A 14 -23.72 5.54 24.05
C LEU A 14 -23.18 5.42 22.64
N THR A 15 -23.13 6.50 21.87
CA THR A 15 -22.55 6.52 20.52
C THR A 15 -21.05 6.20 20.56
N ASP A 16 -20.32 6.84 21.47
CA ASP A 16 -18.88 6.60 21.66
C ASP A 16 -18.59 5.14 22.08
N LEU A 17 -19.36 4.61 23.02
CA LEU A 17 -19.28 3.20 23.42
C LEU A 17 -19.58 2.25 22.26
N SER A 18 -20.65 2.51 21.51
CA SER A 18 -21.00 1.69 20.34
C SER A 18 -19.87 1.66 19.30
N ALA A 19 -19.23 2.78 19.04
CA ALA A 19 -18.10 2.87 18.12
C ALA A 19 -16.88 2.07 18.63
N ILE A 20 -16.59 2.14 19.95
CA ILE A 20 -15.50 1.37 20.58
C ILE A 20 -15.78 -0.13 20.46
N PHE A 21 -16.99 -0.58 20.81
CA PHE A 21 -17.35 -2.00 20.70
C PHE A 21 -17.31 -2.50 19.24
N ALA A 22 -17.79 -1.70 18.28
CA ALA A 22 -17.75 -2.08 16.86
C ALA A 22 -16.30 -2.25 16.36
N LYS A 23 -15.38 -1.35 16.74
CA LYS A 23 -13.95 -1.48 16.42
C LYS A 23 -13.34 -2.72 17.06
N ALA A 24 -13.63 -2.97 18.34
CA ALA A 24 -13.13 -4.14 19.07
C ALA A 24 -13.64 -5.45 18.44
N GLU A 25 -14.93 -5.53 18.13
CA GLU A 25 -15.55 -6.70 17.50
C GLU A 25 -14.94 -6.96 16.11
N TYR A 26 -14.76 -5.90 15.31
CA TYR A 26 -14.12 -6.03 14.01
C TYR A 26 -12.67 -6.47 14.15
N SER A 27 -11.89 -5.85 15.03
CA SER A 27 -10.49 -6.23 15.31
C SER A 27 -10.39 -7.70 15.74
N TYR A 28 -11.25 -8.15 16.64
CA TYR A 28 -11.33 -9.55 17.04
C TYR A 28 -11.69 -10.46 15.85
N SER A 29 -12.66 -10.04 15.05
CA SER A 29 -13.11 -10.81 13.89
C SER A 29 -12.01 -11.05 12.86
N ILE A 30 -11.09 -10.10 12.64
CA ILE A 30 -9.97 -10.20 11.70
C ILE A 30 -8.69 -10.75 12.33
N ARG A 31 -8.72 -11.16 13.61
CA ARG A 31 -7.54 -11.53 14.41
C ARG A 31 -6.50 -10.40 14.42
N GLY A 32 -6.98 -9.18 14.62
CA GLY A 32 -6.15 -7.99 14.69
C GLY A 32 -5.29 -7.96 15.94
N ILE A 33 -4.19 -7.25 15.85
CA ILE A 33 -3.33 -6.87 16.98
C ILE A 33 -3.04 -5.38 16.93
N SER A 34 -2.73 -4.78 18.06
CA SER A 34 -2.22 -3.42 18.13
C SER A 34 -0.74 -3.40 17.75
N PRO A 35 -0.35 -2.79 16.61
CA PRO A 35 1.06 -2.64 16.28
C PRO A 35 1.71 -1.61 17.21
N VAL A 36 3.05 -1.68 17.31
CA VAL A 36 3.82 -0.64 18.01
C VAL A 36 3.79 0.65 17.19
N ILE A 37 3.44 1.78 17.82
CA ILE A 37 3.52 3.08 17.16
C ILE A 37 4.98 3.51 17.07
N ASN A 38 5.48 3.71 15.85
CA ASN A 38 6.81 4.25 15.61
C ASN A 38 6.76 5.77 15.57
N GLU A 39 7.21 6.43 16.64
CA GLU A 39 7.24 7.89 16.75
C GLU A 39 8.57 8.50 16.28
N LYS A 40 9.60 7.67 16.01
CA LYS A 40 10.96 8.14 15.71
C LYS A 40 11.13 8.59 14.27
N ASP A 41 10.56 7.82 13.34
CA ASP A 41 10.67 8.04 11.91
C ASP A 41 9.44 7.47 11.18
N THR A 42 9.45 7.52 9.85
CA THR A 42 8.38 7.00 8.99
C THR A 42 8.52 5.51 8.64
N THR A 43 9.33 4.75 9.40
CA THR A 43 9.51 3.31 9.13
C THR A 43 8.32 2.51 9.59
N MET A 44 7.67 1.83 8.64
CA MET A 44 6.69 0.78 8.91
C MET A 44 7.35 -0.59 8.83
N LYS A 45 7.00 -1.48 9.75
CA LYS A 45 7.39 -2.89 9.74
C LYS A 45 6.15 -3.75 9.91
N LEU A 46 5.79 -4.48 8.90
CA LEU A 46 4.65 -5.39 8.90
C LEU A 46 5.15 -6.83 8.84
N LEU A 47 4.77 -7.63 9.79
CA LEU A 47 5.08 -9.05 9.87
C LEU A 47 3.82 -9.86 9.60
N ALA A 48 3.86 -10.73 8.61
CA ALA A 48 2.76 -11.60 8.22
C ALA A 48 1.40 -10.87 8.11
N ALA A 49 1.40 -9.70 7.48
CA ALA A 49 0.23 -8.86 7.25
C ALA A 49 -0.77 -9.55 6.31
N ARG A 50 -2.03 -9.63 6.70
CA ARG A 50 -3.11 -10.30 5.95
C ARG A 50 -4.18 -9.28 5.58
N HIS A 51 -4.50 -9.14 4.31
CA HIS A 51 -5.53 -8.20 3.87
C HIS A 51 -6.89 -8.54 4.52
N PRO A 52 -7.51 -7.62 5.29
CA PRO A 52 -8.65 -7.96 6.16
C PRO A 52 -9.92 -8.35 5.43
N LEU A 53 -10.06 -7.97 4.15
CA LEU A 53 -11.23 -8.28 3.31
C LEU A 53 -11.06 -9.56 2.49
N LEU A 54 -9.92 -10.25 2.59
CA LEU A 54 -9.73 -11.54 1.94
C LEU A 54 -10.12 -12.69 2.89
N ASP A 55 -10.39 -13.84 2.29
CA ASP A 55 -10.66 -15.07 3.05
C ASP A 55 -9.48 -15.40 3.98
N LYS A 56 -9.75 -15.45 5.27
CA LYS A 56 -8.75 -15.62 6.33
C LYS A 56 -7.95 -16.91 6.22
N GLU A 57 -8.54 -17.94 5.65
CA GLU A 57 -7.92 -19.27 5.51
C GLU A 57 -7.09 -19.39 4.22
N LYS A 58 -7.28 -18.45 3.27
CA LYS A 58 -6.61 -18.47 1.96
C LYS A 58 -5.65 -17.31 1.76
N VAL A 59 -5.78 -16.24 2.54
CA VAL A 59 -4.93 -15.07 2.39
C VAL A 59 -3.47 -15.42 2.68
N VAL A 60 -2.59 -15.08 1.74
CA VAL A 60 -1.16 -15.25 1.90
C VAL A 60 -0.58 -14.04 2.62
N PRO A 61 0.10 -14.23 3.74
CA PRO A 61 0.63 -13.12 4.53
C PRO A 61 1.80 -12.43 3.84
N VAL A 62 1.90 -11.11 4.01
CA VAL A 62 3.00 -10.28 3.49
C VAL A 62 3.86 -9.78 4.64
N THR A 63 5.18 -9.92 4.50
CA THR A 63 6.16 -9.32 5.43
C THR A 63 6.96 -8.27 4.69
N VAL A 64 6.97 -7.03 5.20
CA VAL A 64 7.66 -5.90 4.56
C VAL A 64 8.13 -4.90 5.59
N THR A 65 9.30 -4.29 5.31
CA THR A 65 9.79 -3.12 6.04
C THR A 65 10.01 -2.01 5.01
N LEU A 66 9.41 -0.85 5.24
CA LEU A 66 9.43 0.28 4.32
C LEU A 66 9.50 1.59 5.12
N GLY A 67 10.26 2.56 4.62
CA GLY A 67 10.55 3.82 5.30
C GLY A 67 11.97 3.90 5.87
N GLY A 68 12.32 5.01 6.50
CA GLY A 68 13.67 5.24 7.00
C GLY A 68 14.72 5.18 5.89
N LYS A 69 15.68 4.26 6.00
CA LYS A 69 16.73 4.10 5.00
C LYS A 69 16.17 3.69 3.62
N ASN A 70 15.11 2.92 3.58
CA ASN A 70 14.50 2.41 2.37
C ASN A 70 13.09 2.99 2.21
N SER A 71 13.02 4.21 1.71
CA SER A 71 11.75 4.96 1.62
C SER A 71 10.88 4.55 0.42
N VAL A 72 11.42 3.80 -0.54
CA VAL A 72 10.70 3.40 -1.75
C VAL A 72 10.67 1.88 -1.90
N LEU A 73 9.48 1.35 -2.14
CA LEU A 73 9.23 -0.07 -2.46
C LEU A 73 8.65 -0.17 -3.87
N VAL A 74 9.37 -0.85 -4.75
CA VAL A 74 8.91 -1.18 -6.10
C VAL A 74 8.46 -2.64 -6.14
N ILE A 75 7.16 -2.88 -6.33
CA ILE A 75 6.56 -4.22 -6.39
C ILE A 75 6.39 -4.63 -7.84
N THR A 76 7.01 -5.74 -8.23
CA THR A 76 7.01 -6.26 -9.58
C THR A 76 6.36 -7.64 -9.66
N GLY A 77 6.07 -8.12 -10.84
CA GLY A 77 5.47 -9.45 -11.07
C GLY A 77 4.23 -9.39 -11.96
N PRO A 78 3.59 -10.53 -12.25
CA PRO A 78 2.39 -10.57 -13.09
C PRO A 78 1.21 -9.86 -12.41
N ASN A 79 0.23 -9.37 -13.21
CA ASN A 79 -0.93 -8.65 -12.68
C ASN A 79 -1.78 -9.52 -11.75
N THR A 80 -1.88 -10.81 -12.04
CA THR A 80 -2.57 -11.80 -11.19
C THR A 80 -1.81 -12.16 -9.91
N GLY A 81 -0.57 -11.67 -9.72
CA GLY A 81 0.30 -12.04 -8.60
C GLY A 81 -0.02 -11.40 -7.25
N GLY A 82 -0.97 -10.49 -7.19
CA GLY A 82 -1.38 -9.83 -5.94
C GLY A 82 -0.64 -8.52 -5.63
N LYS A 83 0.02 -7.88 -6.61
CA LYS A 83 0.70 -6.58 -6.45
C LYS A 83 -0.21 -5.51 -5.84
N THR A 84 -1.36 -5.27 -6.48
CA THR A 84 -2.37 -4.30 -6.02
C THR A 84 -2.88 -4.62 -4.61
N VAL A 85 -3.06 -5.91 -4.29
CA VAL A 85 -3.48 -6.34 -2.94
C VAL A 85 -2.41 -6.00 -1.90
N ALA A 86 -1.13 -6.27 -2.19
CA ALA A 86 -0.03 -5.91 -1.31
C ALA A 86 0.02 -4.38 -1.10
N LEU A 87 -0.08 -3.59 -2.18
CA LEU A 87 -0.11 -2.13 -2.13
C LEU A 87 -1.28 -1.61 -1.28
N LYS A 88 -2.51 -2.10 -1.54
CA LYS A 88 -3.71 -1.75 -0.77
C LYS A 88 -3.58 -2.12 0.71
N THR A 89 -2.92 -3.24 1.03
CA THR A 89 -2.70 -3.67 2.42
C THR A 89 -1.87 -2.64 3.19
N LEU A 90 -0.81 -2.09 2.59
CA LEU A 90 0.03 -1.08 3.23
C LEU A 90 -0.78 0.17 3.62
N GLY A 91 -1.51 0.74 2.68
CA GLY A 91 -2.33 1.93 2.94
C GLY A 91 -3.47 1.68 3.91
N LEU A 92 -4.18 0.57 3.74
CA LEU A 92 -5.30 0.21 4.60
C LEU A 92 -4.86 0.03 6.05
N PHE A 93 -3.72 -0.60 6.29
CA PHE A 93 -3.21 -0.82 7.65
C PHE A 93 -2.84 0.48 8.36
N VAL A 94 -2.26 1.45 7.64
CA VAL A 94 -2.01 2.79 8.17
C VAL A 94 -3.33 3.45 8.58
N LEU A 95 -4.32 3.46 7.68
CA LEU A 95 -5.62 4.08 7.93
C LEU A 95 -6.39 3.39 9.08
N MET A 96 -6.37 2.05 9.13
CA MET A 96 -6.98 1.28 10.22
C MET A 96 -6.34 1.63 11.56
N ASN A 97 -5.01 1.58 11.64
CA ASN A 97 -4.27 1.87 12.86
C ASN A 97 -4.53 3.31 13.33
N GLN A 98 -4.48 4.30 12.45
CA GLN A 98 -4.74 5.71 12.77
C GLN A 98 -6.22 5.97 13.14
N SER A 99 -7.12 5.08 12.74
CA SER A 99 -8.53 5.10 13.15
C SER A 99 -8.79 4.34 14.46
N GLY A 100 -7.77 3.79 15.10
CA GLY A 100 -7.90 2.99 16.31
C GLY A 100 -8.55 1.62 16.07
N ILE A 101 -8.29 1.02 14.92
CA ILE A 101 -8.67 -0.35 14.57
C ILE A 101 -7.38 -1.18 14.51
N GLU A 102 -7.36 -2.30 15.20
CA GLU A 102 -6.25 -3.25 15.14
C GLU A 102 -6.09 -3.85 13.75
N ILE A 103 -4.87 -4.29 13.41
CA ILE A 103 -4.55 -4.80 12.08
C ILE A 103 -4.17 -6.28 12.13
N PRO A 104 -4.58 -7.09 11.13
CA PRO A 104 -4.28 -8.51 11.10
C PRO A 104 -2.83 -8.78 10.65
N CYS A 105 -1.91 -8.71 11.61
CA CYS A 105 -0.47 -8.98 11.43
C CYS A 105 0.08 -9.70 12.65
N ASP A 106 1.36 -10.08 12.61
CA ASP A 106 2.00 -10.74 13.73
C ASP A 106 2.66 -9.74 14.70
N PHE A 107 2.87 -10.16 15.95
CA PHE A 107 3.54 -9.37 16.98
C PHE A 107 4.94 -8.92 16.55
N GLY A 108 5.31 -7.71 16.93
CA GLY A 108 6.55 -7.05 16.51
C GLY A 108 6.39 -6.22 15.23
N SER A 109 5.16 -6.14 14.70
CA SER A 109 4.81 -5.15 13.69
C SER A 109 4.77 -3.75 14.29
N SER A 110 5.19 -2.75 13.53
CA SER A 110 5.15 -1.35 13.92
C SER A 110 4.73 -0.46 12.76
N LEU A 111 3.98 0.58 13.06
CA LEU A 111 3.52 1.57 12.09
C LEU A 111 3.82 2.99 12.59
N PRO A 112 4.32 3.87 11.71
CA PRO A 112 4.39 5.29 12.02
C PRO A 112 3.01 5.94 11.90
N VAL A 113 2.93 7.20 12.35
CA VAL A 113 1.79 8.05 12.07
C VAL A 113 2.13 8.90 10.85
N PHE A 114 1.37 8.74 9.77
CA PHE A 114 1.47 9.56 8.57
C PHE A 114 0.47 10.72 8.60
N ASP A 115 0.87 11.87 8.06
CA ASP A 115 -0.03 13.02 7.92
C ASP A 115 -1.04 12.78 6.79
N ALA A 116 -0.63 12.05 5.74
CA ALA A 116 -1.47 11.69 4.62
C ALA A 116 -1.13 10.30 4.06
N VAL A 117 -2.16 9.62 3.56
CA VAL A 117 -2.04 8.44 2.70
C VAL A 117 -2.63 8.84 1.35
N LEU A 118 -1.77 8.90 0.33
CA LEU A 118 -2.08 9.46 -0.99
C LEU A 118 -2.07 8.34 -2.05
N PRO A 119 -3.22 7.78 -2.40
CA PRO A 119 -3.30 6.68 -3.35
C PRO A 119 -3.58 7.16 -4.77
N ASP A 120 -2.85 6.61 -5.74
CA ASP A 120 -3.25 6.50 -7.14
C ASP A 120 -3.45 5.03 -7.46
N ILE A 121 -4.64 4.54 -7.21
CA ILE A 121 -5.05 3.14 -7.36
C ILE A 121 -6.39 3.12 -8.07
N GLY A 122 -6.41 2.65 -9.31
CA GLY A 122 -7.62 2.57 -10.14
C GLY A 122 -7.75 1.24 -10.87
N ASP A 123 -8.98 0.88 -11.26
CA ASP A 123 -9.24 -0.30 -12.09
C ASP A 123 -9.20 0.10 -13.57
N GLU A 124 -8.19 -0.38 -14.30
CA GLU A 124 -8.03 -0.18 -15.76
C GLU A 124 -8.98 -1.05 -16.62
N GLN A 125 -10.05 -1.60 -16.07
CA GLN A 125 -10.85 -2.66 -16.72
C GLN A 125 -11.81 -2.24 -17.84
N SER A 126 -11.72 -1.02 -18.38
CA SER A 126 -12.52 -0.63 -19.55
C SER A 126 -11.65 -0.26 -20.75
N ILE A 127 -11.67 -1.11 -21.76
CA ILE A 127 -10.91 -0.98 -23.04
C ILE A 127 -11.23 0.32 -23.80
N GLU A 128 -12.37 0.96 -23.55
CA GLU A 128 -12.80 2.20 -24.21
C GLU A 128 -12.25 3.49 -23.58
N GLN A 129 -11.47 3.42 -22.50
CA GLN A 129 -11.04 4.57 -21.70
C GLN A 129 -9.53 4.80 -21.61
N SER A 130 -8.68 4.10 -22.37
CA SER A 130 -7.22 4.10 -22.13
C SER A 130 -6.54 5.48 -22.11
N LEU A 131 -6.88 6.39 -23.04
CA LEU A 131 -6.34 7.77 -23.05
C LEU A 131 -6.95 8.65 -21.94
N SER A 132 -8.20 8.42 -21.59
CA SER A 132 -8.89 9.09 -20.48
C SER A 132 -8.31 8.63 -19.13
N THR A 133 -7.92 7.35 -19.04
CA THR A 133 -7.36 6.73 -17.83
C THR A 133 -5.96 7.27 -17.53
N PHE A 134 -5.04 7.27 -18.51
CA PHE A 134 -3.70 7.85 -18.34
C PHE A 134 -3.76 9.31 -17.90
N SER A 135 -4.60 10.13 -18.56
CA SER A 135 -4.75 11.53 -18.20
C SER A 135 -5.30 11.71 -16.77
N SER A 136 -6.25 10.88 -16.35
CA SER A 136 -6.80 10.93 -14.98
C SER A 136 -5.75 10.55 -13.93
N HIS A 137 -4.97 9.49 -14.18
CA HIS A 137 -3.85 9.12 -13.33
C HIS A 137 -2.83 10.26 -13.22
N MET A 138 -2.46 10.91 -14.34
CA MET A 138 -1.52 12.03 -14.32
C MET A 138 -2.03 13.22 -13.51
N VAL A 139 -3.30 13.59 -13.65
CA VAL A 139 -3.89 14.66 -12.84
C VAL A 139 -3.88 14.32 -11.36
N ASN A 140 -4.21 13.07 -11.00
CA ASN A 140 -4.17 12.61 -9.61
C ASN A 140 -2.73 12.60 -9.08
N ILE A 141 -1.76 12.10 -9.84
CA ILE A 141 -0.33 12.07 -9.46
C ILE A 141 0.20 13.48 -9.23
N VAL A 142 -0.12 14.45 -10.10
CA VAL A 142 0.26 15.86 -9.88
C VAL A 142 -0.32 16.38 -8.57
N THR A 143 -1.58 16.08 -8.28
CA THR A 143 -2.22 16.46 -7.01
C THR A 143 -1.54 15.79 -5.81
N ILE A 144 -1.14 14.52 -5.93
CA ILE A 144 -0.37 13.80 -4.91
C ILE A 144 0.95 14.51 -4.65
N ILE A 145 1.74 14.80 -5.69
CA ILE A 145 3.04 15.49 -5.58
C ILE A 145 2.91 16.85 -4.88
N GLU A 146 1.86 17.61 -5.20
CA GLU A 146 1.58 18.92 -4.58
C GLU A 146 1.21 18.81 -3.09
N GLN A 147 0.59 17.70 -2.67
CA GLN A 147 0.15 17.46 -1.28
C GLN A 147 1.17 16.69 -0.45
N THR A 148 2.20 16.12 -1.08
CA THR A 148 3.17 15.27 -0.41
C THR A 148 4.03 16.04 0.59
N THR A 149 4.19 15.47 1.77
CA THR A 149 5.10 15.90 2.81
C THR A 149 6.09 14.78 3.17
N ASN A 150 7.09 15.07 3.98
CA ASN A 150 8.03 14.07 4.49
C ASN A 150 7.39 13.06 5.46
N ARG A 151 6.10 13.18 5.73
CA ARG A 151 5.27 12.25 6.52
C ARG A 151 4.08 11.73 5.71
N SER A 152 4.20 11.68 4.41
CA SER A 152 3.20 11.08 3.52
C SER A 152 3.55 9.64 3.15
N LEU A 153 2.52 8.80 2.97
CA LEU A 153 2.60 7.50 2.32
C LEU A 153 1.95 7.60 0.95
N CYS A 154 2.75 7.52 -0.12
CA CYS A 154 2.28 7.57 -1.50
C CYS A 154 2.19 6.15 -2.07
N LEU A 155 1.06 5.83 -2.69
CA LEU A 155 0.76 4.50 -3.20
C LEU A 155 0.37 4.60 -4.68
N PHE A 156 1.20 4.02 -5.56
CA PHE A 156 0.98 4.08 -7.01
C PHE A 156 0.78 2.67 -7.57
N ASP A 157 -0.37 2.42 -8.18
CA ASP A 157 -0.61 1.15 -8.86
C ASP A 157 -0.38 1.29 -10.37
N GLU A 158 0.35 0.35 -10.95
CA GLU A 158 0.75 0.31 -12.37
C GLU A 158 1.38 1.62 -12.87
N LEU A 159 2.28 2.20 -12.06
CA LEU A 159 2.89 3.50 -12.30
C LEU A 159 3.54 3.58 -13.70
N GLY A 160 3.13 4.57 -14.47
CA GLY A 160 3.60 4.83 -15.84
C GLY A 160 2.84 4.06 -16.92
N ALA A 161 1.84 3.23 -16.58
CA ALA A 161 1.03 2.51 -17.56
C ALA A 161 0.16 3.45 -18.40
N GLY A 162 -0.25 2.98 -19.58
CA GLY A 162 -1.17 3.71 -20.46
C GLY A 162 -0.50 4.63 -21.49
N THR A 163 0.84 4.65 -21.60
CA THR A 163 1.61 5.36 -22.63
C THR A 163 2.68 4.45 -23.26
N ASP A 164 3.54 5.01 -24.13
CA ASP A 164 4.71 4.29 -24.64
C ASP A 164 5.54 3.73 -23.49
N PRO A 165 5.98 2.46 -23.52
CA PRO A 165 6.69 1.83 -22.42
C PRO A 165 7.96 2.57 -21.98
N THR A 166 8.72 3.14 -22.90
CA THR A 166 9.95 3.87 -22.59
C THR A 166 9.64 5.20 -21.90
N GLU A 167 8.64 5.92 -22.41
CA GLU A 167 8.17 7.17 -21.81
C GLU A 167 7.54 6.92 -20.45
N GLY A 168 6.70 5.88 -20.33
CA GLY A 168 6.05 5.48 -19.08
C GLY A 168 7.05 5.11 -17.99
N ALA A 169 8.09 4.35 -18.32
CA ALA A 169 9.15 4.00 -17.39
C ALA A 169 9.95 5.24 -16.93
N ALA A 170 10.30 6.15 -17.85
CA ALA A 170 11.01 7.38 -17.51
C ALA A 170 10.17 8.29 -16.61
N LEU A 171 8.88 8.42 -16.92
CA LEU A 171 7.94 9.20 -16.11
C LEU A 171 7.78 8.61 -14.71
N ALA A 172 7.63 7.31 -14.60
CA ALA A 172 7.52 6.63 -13.32
C ALA A 172 8.75 6.82 -12.43
N ILE A 173 9.96 6.74 -13.01
CA ILE A 173 11.20 7.02 -12.29
C ILE A 173 11.23 8.49 -11.81
N ALA A 174 10.84 9.43 -12.67
CA ALA A 174 10.79 10.85 -12.31
C ALA A 174 9.82 11.13 -11.15
N ILE A 175 8.65 10.50 -11.15
CA ILE A 175 7.67 10.60 -10.06
C ILE A 175 8.25 10.04 -8.76
N ILE A 176 8.85 8.85 -8.79
CA ILE A 176 9.47 8.21 -7.62
C ILE A 176 10.60 9.10 -7.06
N GLU A 177 11.45 9.67 -7.91
CA GLU A 177 12.54 10.56 -7.48
C GLU A 177 12.01 11.84 -6.84
N GLU A 178 10.95 12.45 -7.38
CA GLU A 178 10.37 13.66 -6.80
C GLU A 178 9.75 13.36 -5.42
N GLU A 179 8.99 12.27 -5.28
CA GLU A 179 8.44 11.85 -4.00
C GLU A 179 9.50 11.51 -2.97
N LYS A 180 10.58 10.83 -3.39
CA LYS A 180 11.73 10.54 -2.55
C LYS A 180 12.46 11.82 -2.09
N LYS A 181 12.60 12.81 -2.96
CA LYS A 181 13.16 14.13 -2.65
C LYS A 181 12.28 14.89 -1.65
N ASN A 182 10.95 14.76 -1.73
CA ASN A 182 10.00 15.30 -0.75
C ASN A 182 10.08 14.57 0.60
N GLY A 183 10.79 13.45 0.67
CA GLY A 183 10.97 12.66 1.89
C GLY A 183 9.81 11.73 2.19
N ALA A 184 8.92 11.50 1.23
CA ALA A 184 7.78 10.60 1.37
C ALA A 184 8.20 9.13 1.44
N VAL A 185 7.32 8.31 2.00
CA VAL A 185 7.38 6.85 1.87
C VAL A 185 6.53 6.45 0.67
N VAL A 186 7.13 5.70 -0.24
CA VAL A 186 6.50 5.35 -1.52
C VAL A 186 6.39 3.84 -1.67
N ALA A 187 5.24 3.35 -2.09
CA ALA A 187 5.11 2.01 -2.63
C ALA A 187 4.48 2.09 -4.03
N ALA A 188 5.11 1.48 -5.01
CA ALA A 188 4.64 1.50 -6.38
C ALA A 188 4.63 0.10 -6.97
N THR A 189 3.61 -0.21 -7.77
CA THR A 189 3.61 -1.43 -8.59
C THR A 189 3.96 -1.09 -10.02
N THR A 190 4.65 -1.97 -10.70
CA THR A 190 5.00 -1.82 -12.10
C THR A 190 5.31 -3.15 -12.77
N HIS A 191 5.28 -3.16 -14.08
CA HIS A 191 5.75 -4.27 -14.92
C HIS A 191 6.98 -3.91 -15.77
N TYR A 192 7.45 -2.65 -15.74
CA TYR A 192 8.59 -2.17 -16.52
C TYR A 192 9.92 -2.70 -16.01
N ALA A 193 10.76 -3.17 -16.94
CA ALA A 193 12.08 -3.69 -16.63
C ALA A 193 13.04 -2.58 -16.16
N GLU A 194 12.92 -1.39 -16.74
CA GLU A 194 13.71 -0.21 -16.45
C GLU A 194 13.57 0.22 -14.98
N ILE A 195 12.36 0.13 -14.42
CA ILE A 195 12.11 0.49 -13.01
C ILE A 195 12.71 -0.56 -12.08
N LYS A 196 12.75 -1.85 -12.50
CA LYS A 196 13.46 -2.90 -11.75
C LYS A 196 14.96 -2.63 -11.69
N GLN A 197 15.54 -2.21 -12.82
CA GLN A 197 16.96 -1.84 -12.91
C GLN A 197 17.26 -0.62 -12.03
N TYR A 198 16.46 0.44 -12.17
CA TYR A 198 16.55 1.63 -11.33
C TYR A 198 16.54 1.29 -9.84
N ALA A 199 15.64 0.41 -9.40
CA ALA A 199 15.53 0.01 -7.99
C ALA A 199 16.71 -0.85 -7.49
N LEU A 200 17.48 -1.48 -8.39
CA LEU A 200 18.71 -2.19 -8.03
C LEU A 200 19.92 -1.25 -7.88
N GLU A 201 19.92 -0.14 -8.61
CA GLU A 201 21.04 0.80 -8.70
C GLU A 201 20.89 2.01 -7.76
N THR A 202 19.68 2.23 -7.23
CA THR A 202 19.36 3.44 -6.47
C THR A 202 19.27 3.17 -4.97
N GLU A 203 20.07 3.87 -4.18
CA GLU A 203 20.01 3.77 -2.73
C GLU A 203 18.67 4.26 -2.19
N GLY A 204 18.12 3.54 -1.22
CA GLY A 204 16.82 3.85 -0.61
C GLY A 204 15.61 3.31 -1.37
N VAL A 205 15.83 2.60 -2.48
CA VAL A 205 14.80 1.93 -3.26
C VAL A 205 14.95 0.41 -3.12
N ILE A 206 13.88 -0.29 -2.80
CA ILE A 206 13.87 -1.75 -2.65
C ILE A 206 12.97 -2.37 -3.72
N ASN A 207 13.46 -3.42 -4.38
CA ASN A 207 12.64 -4.30 -5.19
C ASN A 207 11.88 -5.29 -4.30
N ALA A 208 10.64 -5.57 -4.66
CA ALA A 208 9.90 -6.74 -4.22
C ALA A 208 9.23 -7.41 -5.43
N SER A 209 9.05 -8.70 -5.37
CA SER A 209 8.37 -9.44 -6.42
C SER A 209 7.26 -10.32 -5.88
N CYS A 210 6.13 -10.33 -6.58
CA CYS A 210 5.11 -11.35 -6.37
C CYS A 210 5.58 -12.65 -7.02
N GLU A 211 5.71 -13.69 -6.19
CA GLU A 211 6.16 -15.02 -6.63
C GLU A 211 5.11 -15.67 -7.53
N PHE A 212 5.59 -16.33 -8.58
CA PHE A 212 4.78 -17.10 -9.51
C PHE A 212 5.37 -18.50 -9.66
N ASP A 213 4.55 -19.50 -9.47
CA ASP A 213 4.94 -20.89 -9.64
C ASP A 213 4.87 -21.27 -11.12
N VAL A 214 6.04 -21.48 -11.72
CA VAL A 214 6.17 -21.81 -13.15
C VAL A 214 5.79 -23.26 -13.47
N GLU A 215 5.76 -24.16 -12.48
CA GLU A 215 5.36 -25.56 -12.68
C GLU A 215 3.84 -25.69 -12.73
N THR A 216 3.16 -25.01 -11.83
CA THR A 216 1.70 -25.03 -11.74
C THR A 216 1.03 -23.92 -12.56
N LEU A 217 1.79 -22.97 -13.09
CA LEU A 217 1.34 -21.75 -13.79
C LEU A 217 0.32 -20.94 -12.94
N LYS A 218 0.56 -20.88 -11.62
CA LYS A 218 -0.33 -20.18 -10.70
C LYS A 218 0.45 -19.16 -9.84
N PRO A 219 -0.18 -18.03 -9.49
CA PRO A 219 0.39 -17.12 -8.51
C PRO A 219 0.41 -17.78 -7.12
N THR A 220 1.51 -17.64 -6.39
CA THR A 220 1.59 -18.06 -4.98
C THR A 220 1.12 -16.96 -4.03
N TYR A 221 0.95 -15.74 -4.53
CA TYR A 221 0.62 -14.51 -3.78
C TYR A 221 1.67 -14.11 -2.72
N ARG A 222 2.82 -14.76 -2.71
CA ARG A 222 3.91 -14.42 -1.79
C ARG A 222 4.69 -13.22 -2.30
N LEU A 223 4.94 -12.25 -1.42
CA LEU A 223 5.79 -11.10 -1.71
C LEU A 223 7.22 -11.41 -1.23
N ILE A 224 8.18 -11.42 -2.16
CA ILE A 224 9.60 -11.61 -1.88
C ILE A 224 10.28 -10.25 -1.96
N VAL A 225 10.70 -9.72 -0.81
CA VAL A 225 11.37 -8.42 -0.71
C VAL A 225 12.87 -8.58 -0.91
N GLY A 226 13.49 -7.64 -1.61
CA GLY A 226 14.93 -7.61 -1.89
C GLY A 226 15.34 -8.29 -3.20
N LEU A 227 14.40 -8.95 -3.91
CA LEU A 227 14.68 -9.58 -5.19
C LEU A 227 13.73 -9.03 -6.27
N PRO A 228 14.25 -8.64 -7.44
CA PRO A 228 13.41 -8.28 -8.58
C PRO A 228 12.72 -9.53 -9.14
N GLY A 229 11.48 -9.39 -9.56
CA GLY A 229 10.72 -10.46 -10.21
C GLY A 229 11.33 -10.87 -11.55
N LYS A 230 11.45 -12.17 -11.79
CA LYS A 230 11.78 -12.71 -13.11
C LYS A 230 10.59 -12.50 -14.05
N SER A 231 10.87 -12.14 -15.31
CA SER A 231 9.85 -12.15 -16.35
C SER A 231 9.59 -13.61 -16.74
N ASN A 232 8.34 -14.05 -16.57
CA ASN A 232 7.93 -15.43 -16.91
C ASN A 232 7.14 -15.48 -18.22
N ALA A 233 7.24 -14.44 -19.06
CA ALA A 233 6.48 -14.34 -20.31
C ALA A 233 6.71 -15.50 -21.30
N PHE A 234 7.84 -16.21 -21.20
CA PHE A 234 8.12 -17.39 -22.03
C PHE A 234 7.76 -18.73 -21.35
N ALA A 235 7.30 -18.70 -20.11
CA ALA A 235 6.91 -19.91 -19.37
C ALA A 235 5.38 -20.13 -19.39
N ILE A 236 4.63 -19.15 -19.85
CA ILE A 236 3.20 -19.15 -20.07
C ILE A 236 2.90 -19.29 -21.56
#